data_6bf55ee692821186aff69f6a18d35e4e
#
_entry.id   6bf55ee692821186aff69f6a18d35e4e
#
_cell.length_a   1.000
_cell.length_b   1.000
_cell.length_c   1.000
_cell.angle_alpha   90.00
_cell.angle_beta   90.00
_cell.angle_gamma   90.00
#
_symmetry.space_group_name_H-M   'P 1'
#
loop_
_entity.id
_entity.type
_entity.pdbx_description
1 polymer ?
#
loop_
_entity_poly.entity_id
_entity_poly.type
_entity_poly.pdbx_seq_one_letter_code
_entity_poly.pdbx_strand_id
1 'polypeptide(L)'
;MTNLEPKLSDDARALFETRGVGELAERMGVKLLELSAERAVATMPVEGNRQPLGLLHGGAYVVIAESLGSMAANVWAHSKNKFAVGIEVNASHSNSALEGVVPATCEAITLGSTLTVHQIAVEDEAGRRLSTIRITNLLRDRR
;
A
#
# COMPACT_ATOMS: atom_id res chain seq x y z
N MET A 1 13.02 -17.97 -9.91
CA MET A 1 11.90 -17.12 -9.46
C MET A 1 11.50 -16.25 -10.65
N THR A 2 10.32 -16.45 -11.19
CA THR A 2 9.75 -15.55 -12.18
C THR A 2 9.44 -14.22 -11.47
N ASN A 3 10.12 -13.14 -11.87
CA ASN A 3 9.67 -11.79 -11.53
C ASN A 3 8.35 -11.58 -12.28
N LEU A 4 7.25 -11.84 -11.59
CA LEU A 4 5.94 -11.50 -12.14
C LEU A 4 5.86 -9.98 -12.22
N GLU A 5 5.70 -9.47 -13.43
CA GLU A 5 5.43 -8.05 -13.61
C GLU A 5 4.11 -7.70 -12.92
N PRO A 6 4.02 -6.55 -12.24
CA PRO A 6 2.79 -6.14 -11.59
C PRO A 6 1.69 -5.86 -12.61
N LYS A 7 0.46 -6.20 -12.26
CA LYS A 7 -0.73 -5.85 -13.03
C LYS A 7 -1.08 -4.38 -12.78
N LEU A 8 -0.89 -3.56 -13.81
CA LEU A 8 -1.05 -2.11 -13.72
C LEU A 8 -2.16 -1.62 -14.65
N SER A 9 -3.01 -0.70 -14.17
CA SER A 9 -3.84 0.12 -15.05
C SER A 9 -2.96 1.08 -15.87
N ASP A 10 -3.48 1.67 -16.95
CA ASP A 10 -2.69 2.57 -17.81
C ASP A 10 -2.14 3.78 -17.03
N ASP A 11 -2.96 4.42 -16.20
CA ASP A 11 -2.52 5.52 -15.34
C ASP A 11 -1.50 5.06 -14.28
N ALA A 12 -1.69 3.85 -13.73
CA ALA A 12 -0.75 3.27 -12.78
C ALA A 12 0.62 2.99 -13.41
N ARG A 13 0.64 2.50 -14.65
CA ARG A 13 1.87 2.22 -15.38
C ARG A 13 2.72 3.47 -15.55
N ALA A 14 2.11 4.58 -15.99
CA ALA A 14 2.80 5.86 -16.18
C ALA A 14 3.47 6.35 -14.89
N LEU A 15 2.81 6.19 -13.74
CA LEU A 15 3.35 6.61 -12.44
C LEU A 15 4.39 5.63 -11.89
N PHE A 16 4.11 4.34 -11.94
CA PHE A 16 4.96 3.31 -11.35
C PHE A 16 6.31 3.17 -12.08
N GLU A 17 6.32 3.23 -13.40
CA GLU A 17 7.57 3.18 -14.19
C GLU A 17 8.51 4.34 -13.87
N THR A 18 7.98 5.48 -13.45
CA THR A 18 8.76 6.65 -13.08
C THR A 18 9.18 6.65 -11.60
N ARG A 19 8.31 6.19 -10.70
CA ARG A 19 8.44 6.39 -9.25
C ARG A 19 8.73 5.11 -8.46
N GLY A 20 8.38 3.91 -9.01
CA GLY A 20 8.45 2.65 -8.28
C GLY A 20 7.56 2.66 -7.03
N VAL A 21 7.96 1.90 -6.03
CA VAL A 21 7.27 1.83 -4.72
C VAL A 21 7.80 2.85 -3.71
N GLY A 22 8.88 3.54 -4.03
CA GLY A 22 9.56 4.47 -3.14
C GLY A 22 10.66 3.82 -2.29
N GLU A 23 11.62 4.62 -1.86
CA GLU A 23 12.84 4.14 -1.18
C GLU A 23 12.55 3.36 0.11
N LEU A 24 11.63 3.84 0.94
CA LEU A 24 11.32 3.19 2.21
C LEU A 24 10.68 1.81 1.99
N ALA A 25 9.67 1.74 1.14
CA ALA A 25 9.00 0.48 0.81
C ALA A 25 9.99 -0.51 0.17
N GLU A 26 10.88 -0.02 -0.68
CA GLU A 26 11.93 -0.83 -1.32
C GLU A 26 12.89 -1.43 -0.28
N ARG A 27 13.36 -0.64 0.68
CA ARG A 27 14.20 -1.13 1.80
C ARG A 27 13.51 -2.19 2.65
N MET A 28 12.20 -2.10 2.79
CA MET A 28 11.41 -3.06 3.54
C MET A 28 11.06 -4.31 2.73
N GLY A 29 11.47 -4.38 1.46
CA GLY A 29 11.23 -5.52 0.59
C GLY A 29 9.83 -5.59 0.03
N VAL A 30 9.10 -4.49 0.00
CA VAL A 30 7.76 -4.42 -0.58
C VAL A 30 7.81 -4.68 -2.08
N LYS A 31 6.99 -5.61 -2.55
CA LYS A 31 6.84 -5.94 -3.97
C LYS A 31 5.41 -5.68 -4.40
N LEU A 32 5.23 -4.78 -5.36
CA LEU A 32 3.93 -4.48 -5.94
C LEU A 32 3.49 -5.61 -6.87
N LEU A 33 2.25 -6.06 -6.73
CA LEU A 33 1.63 -7.09 -7.57
C LEU A 33 0.51 -6.55 -8.45
N GLU A 34 -0.23 -5.55 -7.96
CA GLU A 34 -1.34 -4.94 -8.67
C GLU A 34 -1.49 -3.47 -8.27
N LEU A 35 -1.81 -2.59 -9.23
CA LEU A 35 -2.09 -1.19 -8.95
C LEU A 35 -3.12 -0.61 -9.91
N SER A 36 -4.19 -0.10 -9.34
CA SER A 36 -5.18 0.78 -9.96
C SER A 36 -5.69 1.77 -8.88
N ALA A 37 -6.54 2.70 -9.25
CA ALA A 37 -7.16 3.60 -8.28
C ALA A 37 -8.06 2.85 -7.28
N GLU A 38 -8.73 1.80 -7.75
CA GLU A 38 -9.71 1.02 -6.99
C GLU A 38 -9.08 -0.06 -6.13
N ARG A 39 -7.94 -0.61 -6.58
CA ARG A 39 -7.31 -1.77 -5.95
C ARG A 39 -5.80 -1.75 -6.13
N ALA A 40 -5.10 -2.09 -5.05
CA ALA A 40 -3.66 -2.34 -5.08
C ALA A 40 -3.31 -3.55 -4.21
N VAL A 41 -2.34 -4.33 -4.64
CA VAL A 41 -1.85 -5.50 -3.90
C VAL A 41 -0.33 -5.48 -3.89
N ALA A 42 0.24 -5.74 -2.73
CA ALA A 42 1.68 -5.89 -2.56
C ALA A 42 1.99 -6.94 -1.50
N THR A 43 3.24 -7.37 -1.46
CA THR A 43 3.76 -8.26 -0.41
C THR A 43 4.94 -7.61 0.30
N MET A 44 5.17 -8.03 1.54
CA MET A 44 6.31 -7.59 2.35
C MET A 44 6.86 -8.77 3.16
N PRO A 45 8.19 -8.98 3.20
CA PRO A 45 8.77 -10.01 4.05
C PRO A 45 8.71 -9.61 5.53
N VAL A 46 8.56 -10.59 6.40
CA VAL A 46 8.71 -10.40 7.86
C VAL A 46 10.17 -10.19 8.22
N GLU A 47 11.06 -10.96 7.59
CA GLU A 47 12.50 -10.82 7.78
C GLU A 47 13.00 -9.42 7.41
N GLY A 48 13.79 -8.82 8.29
CA GLY A 48 14.28 -7.46 8.15
C GLY A 48 13.30 -6.38 8.64
N ASN A 49 12.07 -6.75 8.97
CA ASN A 49 11.00 -5.83 9.40
C ASN A 49 10.45 -6.15 10.79
N ARG A 50 11.22 -6.88 11.62
CA ARG A 50 10.80 -7.30 12.96
C ARG A 50 11.02 -6.21 14.01
N GLN A 51 10.15 -6.22 15.01
CA GLN A 51 10.33 -5.48 16.25
C GLN A 51 11.15 -6.31 17.26
N PRO A 52 11.55 -5.76 18.44
CA PRO A 52 12.48 -6.44 19.35
C PRO A 52 12.05 -7.82 19.88
N LEU A 53 10.75 -8.14 19.89
CA LEU A 53 10.24 -9.46 20.30
C LEU A 53 10.26 -10.50 19.16
N GLY A 54 10.77 -10.15 17.99
CA GLY A 54 10.87 -11.04 16.83
C GLY A 54 9.62 -11.11 15.95
N LEU A 55 8.59 -10.36 16.26
CA LEU A 55 7.36 -10.24 15.47
C LEU A 55 7.51 -9.15 14.40
N LEU A 56 6.75 -9.26 13.32
CA LEU A 56 6.65 -8.16 12.35
C LEU A 56 6.24 -6.87 13.06
N HIS A 57 7.00 -5.80 12.83
CA HIS A 57 6.79 -4.51 13.47
C HIS A 57 5.42 -3.92 13.09
N GLY A 58 4.66 -3.45 14.08
CA GLY A 58 3.36 -2.81 13.83
C GLY A 58 3.43 -1.64 12.86
N GLY A 59 4.49 -0.83 12.93
CA GLY A 59 4.74 0.24 11.97
C GLY A 59 4.98 -0.25 10.53
N ALA A 60 5.48 -1.48 10.36
CA ALA A 60 5.66 -2.06 9.03
C ALA A 60 4.32 -2.30 8.31
N TYR A 61 3.29 -2.72 9.03
CA TYR A 61 1.93 -2.79 8.46
C TYR A 61 1.45 -1.43 7.96
N VAL A 62 1.72 -0.39 8.75
CA VAL A 62 1.32 0.99 8.40
C VAL A 62 2.07 1.47 7.16
N VAL A 63 3.36 1.19 7.04
CA VAL A 63 4.17 1.59 5.87
C VAL A 63 3.66 0.96 4.58
N ILE A 64 3.43 -0.36 4.55
CA ILE A 64 2.92 -1.00 3.33
C ILE A 64 1.52 -0.50 2.99
N ALA A 65 0.66 -0.32 3.99
CA ALA A 65 -0.69 0.18 3.80
C ALA A 65 -0.72 1.63 3.29
N GLU A 66 0.07 2.51 3.88
CA GLU A 66 0.18 3.90 3.44
C GLU A 66 0.78 4.00 2.04
N SER A 67 1.79 3.19 1.73
CA SER A 67 2.39 3.12 0.39
C SER A 67 1.34 2.72 -0.66
N LEU A 68 0.58 1.66 -0.42
CA LEU A 68 -0.47 1.21 -1.35
C LEU A 68 -1.59 2.23 -1.50
N GLY A 69 -2.10 2.74 -0.39
CA GLY A 69 -3.20 3.72 -0.42
C GLY A 69 -2.80 5.04 -1.09
N SER A 70 -1.57 5.51 -0.85
CA SER A 70 -1.05 6.71 -1.52
C SER A 70 -0.81 6.49 -3.00
N MET A 71 -0.29 5.33 -3.40
CA MET A 71 -0.12 5.00 -4.82
C MET A 71 -1.47 4.93 -5.54
N ALA A 72 -2.46 4.24 -4.98
CA ALA A 72 -3.80 4.13 -5.55
C ALA A 72 -4.49 5.51 -5.66
N ALA A 73 -4.35 6.35 -4.62
CA ALA A 73 -4.85 7.71 -4.64
C ALA A 73 -4.18 8.58 -5.72
N ASN A 74 -2.89 8.41 -5.95
CA ASN A 74 -2.17 9.12 -7.01
C ASN A 74 -2.56 8.65 -8.41
N VAL A 75 -2.90 7.37 -8.59
CA VAL A 75 -3.49 6.87 -9.85
C VAL A 75 -4.82 7.60 -10.13
N TRP A 76 -5.68 7.71 -9.13
CA TRP A 76 -6.94 8.47 -9.24
C TRP A 76 -6.70 9.95 -9.54
N ALA A 77 -5.77 10.58 -8.82
CA ALA A 77 -5.44 12.00 -8.98
C ALA A 77 -4.83 12.30 -10.36
N HIS A 78 -4.02 11.37 -10.90
CA HIS A 78 -3.34 11.53 -12.19
C HIS A 78 -4.33 11.79 -13.33
N SER A 79 -5.42 11.04 -13.40
CA SER A 79 -6.48 11.23 -14.41
C SER A 79 -7.17 12.60 -14.34
N LYS A 80 -6.98 13.34 -13.26
CA LYS A 80 -7.56 14.67 -12.99
C LYS A 80 -6.52 15.79 -12.98
N ASN A 81 -5.30 15.50 -13.44
CA ASN A 81 -4.17 16.43 -13.38
C ASN A 81 -3.87 16.94 -11.95
N LYS A 82 -4.03 16.06 -10.98
CA LYS A 82 -3.76 16.31 -9.56
C LYS A 82 -2.71 15.36 -9.03
N PHE A 83 -2.31 15.57 -7.79
CA PHE A 83 -1.55 14.61 -6.99
C PHE A 83 -2.22 14.43 -5.62
N ALA A 84 -1.95 13.34 -4.96
CA ALA A 84 -2.52 13.02 -3.66
C ALA A 84 -1.44 12.96 -2.59
N VAL A 85 -1.78 13.46 -1.40
CA VAL A 85 -0.94 13.35 -0.18
C VAL A 85 -1.75 12.77 0.96
N GLY A 86 -1.16 11.86 1.71
CA GLY A 86 -1.78 11.29 2.90
C GLY A 86 -1.94 12.34 4.00
N ILE A 87 -3.12 12.41 4.59
CA ILE A 87 -3.42 13.34 5.69
C ILE A 87 -3.84 12.64 6.98
N GLU A 88 -4.22 11.36 6.91
CA GLU A 88 -4.58 10.58 8.09
C GLU A 88 -4.43 9.09 7.77
N VAL A 89 -3.85 8.35 8.73
CA VAL A 89 -3.75 6.89 8.71
C VAL A 89 -4.16 6.39 10.09
N ASN A 90 -5.01 5.36 10.13
CA ASN A 90 -5.30 4.64 11.35
C ASN A 90 -5.18 3.14 11.12
N ALA A 91 -4.72 2.43 12.15
CA ALA A 91 -4.47 0.99 12.06
C ALA A 91 -4.89 0.28 13.34
N SER A 92 -5.38 -0.94 13.18
CA SER A 92 -5.64 -1.87 14.26
C SER A 92 -4.96 -3.20 13.95
N HIS A 93 -4.01 -3.59 14.79
CA HIS A 93 -3.28 -4.85 14.67
C HIS A 93 -3.97 -5.91 15.53
N SER A 94 -4.47 -6.97 14.91
CA SER A 94 -5.24 -8.01 15.57
C SER A 94 -4.49 -9.33 15.75
N ASN A 95 -3.44 -9.55 14.95
CA ASN A 95 -2.59 -10.74 15.00
C ASN A 95 -1.15 -10.41 14.60
N SER A 96 -0.23 -11.32 14.88
CA SER A 96 1.18 -11.17 14.61
C SER A 96 1.68 -12.14 13.55
N ALA A 97 2.73 -11.76 12.84
CA ALA A 97 3.49 -12.65 11.96
C ALA A 97 4.91 -12.82 12.51
N LEU A 98 5.41 -14.07 12.51
CA LEU A 98 6.74 -14.43 12.98
C LEU A 98 7.74 -14.60 11.84
N GLU A 99 7.27 -15.04 10.69
CA GLU A 99 8.07 -15.35 9.52
C GLU A 99 7.24 -15.30 8.24
N GLY A 100 7.90 -15.50 7.12
CA GLY A 100 7.25 -15.57 5.81
C GLY A 100 7.03 -14.21 5.17
N VAL A 101 6.02 -14.14 4.34
CA VAL A 101 5.66 -12.97 3.55
C VAL A 101 4.20 -12.61 3.84
N VAL A 102 3.92 -11.35 4.04
CA VAL A 102 2.56 -10.86 4.29
C VAL A 102 2.01 -10.14 3.07
N PRO A 103 0.90 -10.60 2.48
CA PRO A 103 0.17 -9.88 1.47
C PRO A 103 -0.66 -8.75 2.08
N ALA A 104 -0.71 -7.62 1.39
CA ALA A 104 -1.57 -6.49 1.70
C ALA A 104 -2.46 -6.18 0.51
N THR A 105 -3.74 -6.02 0.76
CA THR A 105 -4.75 -5.70 -0.25
C THR A 105 -5.41 -4.37 0.11
N CYS A 106 -5.29 -3.42 -0.81
CA CYS A 106 -5.88 -2.09 -0.72
C CYS A 106 -7.10 -2.00 -1.61
N GLU A 107 -8.20 -1.49 -1.08
CA GLU A 107 -9.45 -1.28 -1.81
C GLU A 107 -10.01 0.11 -1.54
N ALA A 108 -10.48 0.78 -2.59
CA ALA A 108 -11.10 2.09 -2.46
C ALA A 108 -12.44 2.00 -1.73
N ILE A 109 -12.62 2.88 -0.73
CA ILE A 109 -13.92 3.16 -0.11
C ILE A 109 -14.57 4.35 -0.81
N THR A 110 -13.78 5.39 -1.05
CA THR A 110 -14.23 6.64 -1.68
C THR A 110 -13.16 7.17 -2.62
N LEU A 111 -13.54 7.44 -3.85
CA LEU A 111 -12.74 8.13 -4.86
C LEU A 111 -13.42 9.46 -5.19
N GLY A 112 -13.15 10.47 -4.39
CA GLY A 112 -13.77 11.79 -4.49
C GLY A 112 -12.97 12.81 -5.31
N SER A 113 -13.51 13.99 -5.43
CA SER A 113 -12.84 15.11 -6.10
C SER A 113 -11.81 15.83 -5.21
N THR A 114 -11.97 15.74 -3.90
CA THR A 114 -11.13 16.39 -2.89
C THR A 114 -10.35 15.37 -2.05
N LEU A 115 -10.98 14.25 -1.70
CA LEU A 115 -10.43 13.21 -0.85
C LEU A 115 -10.59 11.84 -1.49
N THR A 116 -9.65 10.95 -1.17
CA THR A 116 -9.82 9.52 -1.35
C THR A 116 -9.70 8.82 -0.01
N VAL A 117 -10.43 7.73 0.16
CA VAL A 117 -10.32 6.85 1.32
C VAL A 117 -10.12 5.43 0.82
N HIS A 118 -9.08 4.77 1.30
CA HIS A 118 -8.78 3.37 1.02
C HIS A 118 -8.68 2.60 2.33
N GLN A 119 -9.14 1.35 2.29
CA GLN A 119 -8.93 0.38 3.35
C GLN A 119 -7.92 -0.67 2.91
N ILE A 120 -7.03 -1.03 3.80
CA ILE A 120 -5.99 -2.02 3.53
C ILE A 120 -6.10 -3.15 4.55
N ALA A 121 -6.16 -4.37 4.04
CA ALA A 121 -6.08 -5.59 4.82
C ALA A 121 -4.69 -6.20 4.68
N VAL A 122 -3.98 -6.39 5.77
CA VAL A 122 -2.74 -7.17 5.79
C VAL A 122 -3.03 -8.53 6.40
N GLU A 123 -2.66 -9.59 5.70
CA GLU A 123 -2.93 -10.97 6.09
C GLU A 123 -1.64 -11.78 6.15
N ASP A 124 -1.67 -12.94 6.77
CA ASP A 124 -0.61 -13.93 6.63
C ASP A 124 -0.85 -14.84 5.41
N GLU A 125 0.07 -15.75 5.14
CA GLU A 125 -0.02 -16.67 4.00
C GLU A 125 -1.20 -17.64 4.09
N ALA A 126 -1.76 -17.85 5.30
CA ALA A 126 -2.96 -18.65 5.52
C ALA A 126 -4.27 -17.83 5.41
N GLY A 127 -4.17 -16.53 5.14
CA GLY A 127 -5.33 -15.65 5.01
C GLY A 127 -5.88 -15.11 6.34
N ARG A 128 -5.13 -15.28 7.44
CA ARG A 128 -5.54 -14.72 8.74
C ARG A 128 -5.26 -13.22 8.76
N ARG A 129 -6.24 -12.41 9.16
CA ARG A 129 -6.09 -10.97 9.27
C ARG A 129 -5.08 -10.60 10.36
N LEU A 130 -4.05 -9.85 10.00
CA LEU A 130 -3.03 -9.33 10.90
C LEU A 130 -3.28 -7.88 11.27
N SER A 131 -3.64 -7.06 10.29
CA SER A 131 -3.91 -5.64 10.48
C SER A 131 -4.98 -5.13 9.54
N THR A 132 -5.76 -4.17 10.02
CA THR A 132 -6.74 -3.41 9.22
C THR A 132 -6.38 -1.94 9.32
N ILE A 133 -6.12 -1.33 8.17
CA ILE A 133 -5.65 0.05 8.08
C ILE A 133 -6.57 0.84 7.15
N ARG A 134 -6.79 2.09 7.47
CA ARG A 134 -7.49 3.02 6.60
C ARG A 134 -6.63 4.27 6.40
N ILE A 135 -6.56 4.75 5.16
CA ILE A 135 -5.86 5.97 4.80
C ILE A 135 -6.81 6.94 4.10
N THR A 136 -6.69 8.20 4.45
CA THR A 136 -7.31 9.32 3.76
C THR A 136 -6.23 10.15 3.07
N ASN A 137 -6.41 10.41 1.78
CA ASN A 137 -5.53 11.26 0.98
C ASN A 137 -6.27 12.51 0.52
N LEU A 138 -5.57 13.63 0.51
CA LEU A 138 -6.05 14.91 -0.02
C LEU A 138 -5.54 15.08 -1.45
N LEU A 139 -6.45 15.37 -2.40
CA LEU A 139 -6.10 15.70 -3.76
C LEU A 139 -5.74 17.19 -3.87
N ARG A 140 -4.60 17.47 -4.51
CA ARG A 140 -4.09 18.82 -4.71
C ARG A 140 -3.80 19.07 -6.18
N ASP A 141 -4.04 20.30 -6.62
CA ASP A 141 -3.72 20.71 -7.98
C ASP A 141 -2.20 20.73 -8.21
N ARG A 142 -1.79 20.32 -9.39
CA ARG A 142 -0.39 20.49 -9.83
C ARG A 142 -0.17 21.98 -10.13
N ARG A 143 0.95 22.50 -9.66
CA ARG A 143 1.39 23.86 -9.97
C ARG A 143 2.07 23.92 -11.32
#